data_9499381baede809e814c59b7eb709402
#
_entry.id   9499381baede809e814c59b7eb709402
#
_cell.length_a   1.000
_cell.length_b   1.000
_cell.length_c   1.000
_cell.angle_alpha   90.00
_cell.angle_beta   90.00
_cell.angle_gamma   90.00
#
_symmetry.space_group_name_H-M   'P 1'
#
loop_
_entity.id
_entity.type
_entity.pdbx_description
1 polymer ?
#
loop_
_entity_poly.entity_id
_entity_poly.type
_entity_poly.pdbx_seq_one_letter_code
_entity_poly.pdbx_strand_id
1 'polypeptide(L)'
;MNKLFSFWKRKNETHSPTSSDPSIGQGYNLREKDLKKLHRAASVGDLKKLKEYLQLKKYDVNMQDKKYRTPLHLACVNGHRDVVLFLIEQQCKINIRDSENKSPLIKAVQCQNEDCATILLNCGADPNLRDIHYNTALHYAVCGQSVSLVEQLLDYEADLEMKNKDGYTPLLAAVISNNPKMVKFLLEKGADVNASDNYQRTALILAVIGEPTRLINLLLQQGVELSCQDICGFTGEEYAYFNGFTVYPQFTASHGKKKHVK
;
A
#
# COMPACT_ATOMS: atom_id res chain seq x y z
N MET A 1 22.99 -13.26 23.28
CA MET A 1 22.61 -12.78 21.94
C MET A 1 21.28 -13.36 21.42
N ASN A 2 21.02 -14.68 21.54
CA ASN A 2 19.76 -15.30 21.05
C ASN A 2 18.43 -14.77 21.66
N LYS A 3 18.43 -14.22 22.88
CA LYS A 3 17.22 -13.71 23.56
C LYS A 3 16.77 -12.35 23.02
N LEU A 4 17.68 -11.50 22.59
CA LEU A 4 17.37 -10.21 21.97
C LEU A 4 16.80 -10.42 20.56
N PHE A 5 17.37 -11.37 19.83
CA PHE A 5 16.93 -11.74 18.49
C PHE A 5 15.51 -12.36 18.48
N SER A 6 15.21 -13.24 19.46
CA SER A 6 13.88 -13.83 19.62
C SER A 6 12.82 -12.83 20.11
N PHE A 7 13.22 -11.82 20.88
CA PHE A 7 12.37 -10.71 21.30
C PHE A 7 12.04 -9.79 20.11
N TRP A 8 13.02 -9.53 19.25
CA TRP A 8 12.90 -8.74 18.04
C TRP A 8 12.02 -9.44 16.97
N LYS A 9 12.23 -10.74 16.76
CA LYS A 9 11.41 -11.56 15.86
C LYS A 9 9.94 -11.55 16.30
N ARG A 10 9.65 -11.71 17.59
CA ARG A 10 8.29 -11.64 18.16
C ARG A 10 7.64 -10.26 18.06
N LYS A 11 8.40 -9.16 18.18
CA LYS A 11 7.86 -7.80 18.09
C LYS A 11 7.55 -7.40 16.65
N ASN A 12 8.26 -7.95 15.67
CA ASN A 12 7.99 -7.77 14.24
C ASN A 12 6.83 -8.63 13.74
N GLU A 13 6.56 -9.79 14.35
CA GLU A 13 5.41 -10.63 14.03
C GLU A 13 4.05 -9.98 14.39
N THR A 14 4.06 -8.99 15.30
CA THR A 14 2.83 -8.29 15.74
C THR A 14 2.47 -7.05 14.93
N HIS A 15 3.33 -6.56 14.02
CA HIS A 15 3.11 -5.31 13.28
C HIS A 15 3.47 -5.36 11.79
N SER A 16 3.79 -6.53 11.24
CA SER A 16 3.93 -6.65 9.78
C SER A 16 2.55 -6.63 9.14
N PRO A 17 2.30 -5.79 8.13
CA PRO A 17 1.26 -6.11 7.16
C PRO A 17 1.80 -7.29 6.35
N THR A 18 1.67 -8.51 6.92
CA THR A 18 1.90 -9.74 6.18
C THR A 18 0.88 -9.81 5.04
N SER A 19 1.16 -10.57 4.00
CA SER A 19 0.21 -10.95 2.93
C SER A 19 -1.11 -11.54 3.48
N SER A 20 -1.26 -11.62 4.78
CA SER A 20 -2.42 -12.01 5.57
C SER A 20 -3.06 -10.83 6.32
N ASP A 21 -2.80 -9.54 5.93
CA ASP A 21 -3.63 -8.45 6.44
C ASP A 21 -5.06 -8.71 5.97
N PRO A 22 -5.97 -9.11 6.89
CA PRO A 22 -7.35 -9.43 6.53
C PRO A 22 -8.12 -8.23 5.98
N SER A 23 -7.50 -7.04 5.94
CA SER A 23 -8.11 -5.83 5.39
C SER A 23 -7.95 -5.70 3.88
N ILE A 24 -7.04 -6.47 3.24
CA ILE A 24 -6.87 -6.46 1.78
C ILE A 24 -8.02 -7.28 1.17
N GLY A 25 -8.77 -6.66 0.26
CA GLY A 25 -9.94 -7.27 -0.37
C GLY A 25 -11.21 -7.27 0.50
N GLN A 26 -11.14 -6.79 1.74
CA GLN A 26 -12.33 -6.65 2.58
C GLN A 26 -13.00 -5.29 2.37
N GLY A 27 -14.21 -5.35 1.82
CA GLY A 27 -15.16 -4.26 1.84
C GLY A 27 -15.54 -3.86 3.27
N TYR A 28 -16.39 -2.86 3.40
CA TYR A 28 -16.95 -2.50 4.70
C TYR A 28 -17.82 -3.63 5.27
N ASN A 29 -17.71 -3.92 6.57
CA ASN A 29 -18.70 -4.71 7.28
C ASN A 29 -19.99 -3.87 7.43
N LEU A 30 -20.89 -4.00 6.47
CA LEU A 30 -22.10 -3.19 6.36
C LEU A 30 -23.23 -3.79 7.20
N ARG A 31 -23.69 -3.03 8.20
CA ARG A 31 -24.97 -3.32 8.85
C ARG A 31 -26.05 -2.50 8.16
N GLU A 32 -27.09 -3.15 7.63
CA GLU A 32 -28.18 -2.46 6.91
C GLU A 32 -28.80 -1.29 7.68
N LYS A 33 -28.92 -1.42 9.02
CA LYS A 33 -29.45 -0.38 9.91
C LYS A 33 -28.59 0.89 10.00
N ASP A 34 -27.33 0.81 9.60
CA ASP A 34 -26.39 1.93 9.63
C ASP A 34 -26.38 2.69 8.31
N LEU A 35 -27.04 2.17 7.28
CA LEU A 35 -27.09 2.75 5.94
C LEU A 35 -28.33 3.60 5.73
N LYS A 36 -28.12 4.86 5.35
CA LYS A 36 -29.19 5.70 4.81
C LYS A 36 -29.60 5.19 3.42
N LYS A 37 -30.81 5.54 2.94
CA LYS A 37 -31.36 5.04 1.67
C LYS A 37 -30.41 5.23 0.48
N LEU A 38 -29.76 6.41 0.38
CA LEU A 38 -28.82 6.70 -0.70
C LEU A 38 -27.58 5.81 -0.64
N HIS A 39 -27.02 5.59 0.58
CA HIS A 39 -25.87 4.72 0.80
C HIS A 39 -26.20 3.27 0.41
N ARG A 40 -27.40 2.79 0.78
CA ARG A 40 -27.83 1.43 0.40
C ARG A 40 -27.93 1.29 -1.11
N ALA A 41 -28.56 2.25 -1.80
CA ALA A 41 -28.66 2.22 -3.25
C ALA A 41 -27.27 2.20 -3.92
N ALA A 42 -26.32 3.02 -3.43
CA ALA A 42 -24.94 3.02 -3.93
C ALA A 42 -24.20 1.71 -3.65
N SER A 43 -24.43 1.11 -2.46
CA SER A 43 -23.78 -0.14 -2.05
C SER A 43 -24.21 -1.35 -2.89
N VAL A 44 -25.47 -1.39 -3.36
CA VAL A 44 -26.00 -2.49 -4.15
C VAL A 44 -26.01 -2.23 -5.66
N GLY A 45 -25.51 -1.06 -6.09
CA GLY A 45 -25.48 -0.70 -7.50
C GLY A 45 -26.82 -0.28 -8.10
N ASP A 46 -27.82 0.06 -7.26
CA ASP A 46 -29.16 0.43 -7.74
C ASP A 46 -29.18 1.88 -8.26
N LEU A 47 -28.67 2.04 -9.48
CA LEU A 47 -28.58 3.33 -10.16
C LEU A 47 -29.95 4.00 -10.33
N LYS A 48 -31.03 3.21 -10.52
CA LYS A 48 -32.39 3.74 -10.69
C LYS A 48 -32.86 4.44 -9.42
N LYS A 49 -32.79 3.76 -8.28
CA LYS A 49 -33.14 4.38 -6.98
C LYS A 49 -32.23 5.56 -6.64
N LEU A 50 -30.96 5.47 -6.99
CA LEU A 50 -30.00 6.55 -6.75
C LEU A 50 -30.42 7.83 -7.49
N LYS A 51 -30.81 7.71 -8.78
CA LYS A 51 -31.35 8.81 -9.58
C LYS A 51 -32.63 9.37 -8.97
N GLU A 52 -33.59 8.52 -8.60
CA GLU A 52 -34.85 8.93 -7.96
C GLU A 52 -34.59 9.74 -6.69
N TYR A 53 -33.68 9.26 -5.81
CA TYR A 53 -33.40 9.95 -4.54
C TYR A 53 -32.72 11.30 -4.73
N LEU A 54 -31.81 11.45 -5.68
CA LEU A 54 -31.12 12.72 -5.94
C LEU A 54 -32.01 13.72 -6.68
N GLN A 55 -32.90 13.27 -7.60
CA GLN A 55 -33.88 14.13 -8.26
C GLN A 55 -34.85 14.80 -7.29
N LEU A 56 -35.20 14.13 -6.21
CA LEU A 56 -36.08 14.68 -5.16
C LEU A 56 -35.44 15.86 -4.38
N LYS A 57 -34.17 16.21 -4.67
CA LYS A 57 -33.38 17.25 -3.95
C LYS A 57 -33.41 17.12 -2.41
N LYS A 58 -33.81 15.94 -1.92
CA LYS A 58 -33.96 15.65 -0.51
C LYS A 58 -32.67 15.11 0.11
N TYR A 59 -31.75 14.67 -0.72
CA TYR A 59 -30.51 14.04 -0.29
C TYR A 59 -29.31 14.77 -0.88
N ASP A 60 -28.33 15.09 -0.04
CA ASP A 60 -27.01 15.57 -0.48
C ASP A 60 -26.20 14.38 -1.01
N VAL A 61 -25.64 14.51 -2.22
CA VAL A 61 -24.78 13.51 -2.86
C VAL A 61 -23.57 13.17 -2.00
N ASN A 62 -23.09 14.13 -1.20
CA ASN A 62 -21.97 14.00 -0.28
C ASN A 62 -22.36 13.61 1.14
N MET A 63 -23.64 13.27 1.36
CA MET A 63 -24.08 12.89 2.70
C MET A 63 -23.23 11.76 3.27
N GLN A 64 -22.88 11.86 4.54
CA GLN A 64 -22.10 10.87 5.26
C GLN A 64 -22.97 10.03 6.19
N ASP A 65 -22.61 8.76 6.33
CA ASP A 65 -23.18 7.86 7.34
C ASP A 65 -22.47 8.03 8.70
N LYS A 66 -22.76 7.15 9.67
CA LYS A 66 -22.15 7.19 11.01
C LYS A 66 -20.64 6.93 11.03
N LYS A 67 -20.09 6.36 9.95
CA LYS A 67 -18.65 6.13 9.75
C LYS A 67 -18.04 7.11 8.75
N TYR A 68 -18.68 8.25 8.53
CA TYR A 68 -18.26 9.29 7.58
C TYR A 68 -18.13 8.81 6.14
N ARG A 69 -18.70 7.64 5.78
CA ARG A 69 -18.67 7.12 4.43
C ARG A 69 -19.71 7.85 3.58
N THR A 70 -19.34 8.20 2.35
CA THR A 70 -20.27 8.74 1.35
C THR A 70 -20.83 7.62 0.46
N PRO A 71 -21.91 7.86 -0.32
CA PRO A 71 -22.35 6.91 -1.34
C PRO A 71 -21.22 6.49 -2.30
N LEU A 72 -20.31 7.43 -2.65
CA LEU A 72 -19.15 7.15 -3.51
C LEU A 72 -18.21 6.10 -2.90
N HIS A 73 -17.93 6.16 -1.60
CA HIS A 73 -17.14 5.12 -0.94
C HIS A 73 -17.75 3.72 -1.12
N LEU A 74 -19.07 3.61 -0.94
CA LEU A 74 -19.75 2.32 -1.02
C LEU A 74 -19.81 1.78 -2.45
N ALA A 75 -20.02 2.66 -3.43
CA ALA A 75 -19.94 2.28 -4.83
C ALA A 75 -18.55 1.78 -5.22
N CYS A 76 -17.50 2.46 -4.75
CA CYS A 76 -16.11 2.08 -5.00
C CYS A 76 -15.72 0.74 -4.37
N VAL A 77 -16.17 0.49 -3.13
CA VAL A 77 -15.92 -0.78 -2.43
C VAL A 77 -16.53 -1.97 -3.16
N ASN A 78 -17.72 -1.79 -3.73
CA ASN A 78 -18.46 -2.88 -4.37
C ASN A 78 -18.26 -2.92 -5.90
N GLY A 79 -17.41 -2.06 -6.46
CA GLY A 79 -17.08 -2.06 -7.89
C GLY A 79 -18.21 -1.60 -8.81
N HIS A 80 -19.15 -0.79 -8.31
CA HIS A 80 -20.30 -0.32 -9.08
C HIS A 80 -19.91 0.88 -9.96
N ARG A 81 -19.20 0.61 -11.05
CA ARG A 81 -18.68 1.59 -12.00
C ARG A 81 -19.72 2.63 -12.43
N ASP A 82 -20.91 2.19 -12.86
CA ASP A 82 -21.95 3.09 -13.36
C ASP A 82 -22.47 4.04 -12.28
N VAL A 83 -22.53 3.55 -11.04
CA VAL A 83 -22.89 4.38 -9.87
C VAL A 83 -21.79 5.39 -9.58
N VAL A 84 -20.51 5.00 -9.67
CA VAL A 84 -19.36 5.92 -9.49
C VAL A 84 -19.44 7.04 -10.53
N LEU A 85 -19.60 6.72 -11.81
CA LEU A 85 -19.73 7.70 -12.89
C LEU A 85 -20.90 8.66 -12.61
N PHE A 86 -22.07 8.12 -12.31
CA PHE A 86 -23.25 8.94 -12.04
C PHE A 86 -23.04 9.89 -10.85
N LEU A 87 -22.44 9.41 -9.74
CA LEU A 87 -22.18 10.27 -8.58
C LEU A 87 -21.21 11.41 -8.93
N ILE A 88 -20.21 11.14 -9.75
CA ILE A 88 -19.26 12.16 -10.24
C ILE A 88 -19.98 13.18 -11.14
N GLU A 89 -20.86 12.73 -12.05
CA GLU A 89 -21.72 13.62 -12.86
C GLU A 89 -22.60 14.54 -11.99
N GLN A 90 -23.02 14.06 -10.81
CA GLN A 90 -23.73 14.86 -9.82
C GLN A 90 -22.81 15.75 -8.97
N GLN A 91 -21.55 15.94 -9.40
CA GLN A 91 -20.56 16.80 -8.75
C GLN A 91 -20.27 16.43 -7.30
N CYS A 92 -20.21 15.12 -6.98
CA CYS A 92 -19.81 14.70 -5.66
C CYS A 92 -18.34 15.06 -5.38
N LYS A 93 -18.02 15.29 -4.11
CA LYS A 93 -16.64 15.51 -3.65
C LYS A 93 -15.88 14.19 -3.65
N ILE A 94 -14.87 14.06 -4.49
CA ILE A 94 -14.15 12.79 -4.75
C ILE A 94 -13.20 12.41 -3.60
N ASN A 95 -12.64 13.41 -2.92
CA ASN A 95 -11.58 13.22 -1.92
C ASN A 95 -12.08 13.27 -0.45
N ILE A 96 -13.38 13.07 -0.20
CA ILE A 96 -13.91 12.95 1.17
C ILE A 96 -13.30 11.70 1.83
N ARG A 97 -12.98 11.81 3.11
CA ARG A 97 -12.41 10.72 3.91
C ARG A 97 -13.44 10.12 4.85
N ASP A 98 -13.41 8.81 5.03
CA ASP A 98 -14.22 8.09 6.02
C ASP A 98 -13.61 8.17 7.45
N SER A 99 -14.18 7.44 8.40
CA SER A 99 -13.71 7.38 9.79
C SER A 99 -12.29 6.80 9.98
N GLU A 100 -11.76 6.14 8.96
CA GLU A 100 -10.39 5.62 8.93
C GLU A 100 -9.47 6.50 8.06
N ASN A 101 -9.90 7.73 7.74
CA ASN A 101 -9.25 8.64 6.78
C ASN A 101 -9.06 8.06 5.38
N LYS A 102 -9.76 7.00 5.02
CA LYS A 102 -9.69 6.41 3.68
C LYS A 102 -10.55 7.20 2.71
N SER A 103 -9.98 7.54 1.56
CA SER A 103 -10.70 8.13 0.43
C SER A 103 -11.43 7.05 -0.38
N PRO A 104 -12.39 7.42 -1.26
CA PRO A 104 -12.98 6.48 -2.22
C PRO A 104 -11.93 5.76 -3.08
N LEU A 105 -10.84 6.45 -3.49
CA LEU A 105 -9.74 5.85 -4.23
C LEU A 105 -9.03 4.77 -3.42
N ILE A 106 -8.64 5.06 -2.17
CA ILE A 106 -8.04 4.06 -1.27
C ILE A 106 -8.97 2.84 -1.16
N LYS A 107 -10.27 3.04 -1.05
CA LYS A 107 -11.24 1.94 -0.94
C LYS A 107 -11.38 1.14 -2.24
N ALA A 108 -11.40 1.80 -3.39
CA ALA A 108 -11.40 1.13 -4.69
C ALA A 108 -10.17 0.23 -4.86
N VAL A 109 -8.99 0.78 -4.58
CA VAL A 109 -7.71 0.06 -4.68
C VAL A 109 -7.62 -1.08 -3.67
N GLN A 110 -8.01 -0.86 -2.41
CA GLN A 110 -8.03 -1.88 -1.36
C GLN A 110 -8.91 -3.08 -1.74
N CYS A 111 -10.02 -2.83 -2.45
CA CYS A 111 -10.94 -3.86 -2.93
C CYS A 111 -10.62 -4.36 -4.35
N GLN A 112 -9.50 -3.91 -4.94
CA GLN A 112 -9.05 -4.27 -6.30
C GLN A 112 -10.08 -3.96 -7.41
N ASN A 113 -10.88 -2.93 -7.22
CA ASN A 113 -11.85 -2.44 -8.18
C ASN A 113 -11.16 -1.45 -9.16
N GLU A 114 -10.40 -1.99 -10.11
CA GLU A 114 -9.55 -1.23 -11.05
C GLU A 114 -10.36 -0.20 -11.85
N ASP A 115 -11.52 -0.58 -12.39
CA ASP A 115 -12.37 0.35 -13.15
C ASP A 115 -12.78 1.57 -12.32
N CYS A 116 -13.15 1.36 -11.05
CA CYS A 116 -13.52 2.46 -10.16
C CYS A 116 -12.31 3.35 -9.84
N ALA A 117 -11.14 2.75 -9.61
CA ALA A 117 -9.91 3.50 -9.37
C ALA A 117 -9.54 4.36 -10.58
N THR A 118 -9.58 3.78 -11.79
CA THR A 118 -9.33 4.51 -13.04
C THR A 118 -10.27 5.70 -13.22
N ILE A 119 -11.57 5.51 -12.99
CA ILE A 119 -12.55 6.60 -13.10
C ILE A 119 -12.23 7.71 -12.11
N LEU A 120 -11.93 7.35 -10.85
CA LEU A 120 -11.61 8.33 -9.81
C LEU A 120 -10.35 9.12 -10.14
N LEU A 121 -9.29 8.46 -10.60
CA LEU A 121 -8.03 9.11 -11.01
C LEU A 121 -8.26 10.06 -12.19
N ASN A 122 -8.98 9.63 -13.22
CA ASN A 122 -9.35 10.48 -14.36
C ASN A 122 -10.15 11.73 -13.96
N CYS A 123 -10.85 11.67 -12.83
CA CYS A 123 -11.68 12.77 -12.33
C CYS A 123 -10.99 13.57 -11.21
N GLY A 124 -9.68 13.41 -10.99
CA GLY A 124 -8.90 14.21 -10.05
C GLY A 124 -8.89 13.69 -8.61
N ALA A 125 -9.04 12.38 -8.42
CA ALA A 125 -8.77 11.80 -7.12
C ALA A 125 -7.29 11.93 -6.77
N ASP A 126 -6.99 12.40 -5.56
CA ASP A 126 -5.63 12.54 -5.06
C ASP A 126 -5.07 11.18 -4.63
N PRO A 127 -4.04 10.63 -5.32
CA PRO A 127 -3.46 9.32 -5.02
C PRO A 127 -2.63 9.33 -3.72
N ASN A 128 -2.24 10.52 -3.24
CA ASN A 128 -1.33 10.70 -2.11
C ASN A 128 -2.04 10.91 -0.76
N LEU A 129 -3.38 10.79 -0.74
CA LEU A 129 -4.12 10.82 0.52
C LEU A 129 -3.73 9.64 1.40
N ARG A 130 -3.61 9.92 2.71
CA ARG A 130 -3.19 8.95 3.73
C ARG A 130 -4.35 8.58 4.64
N ASP A 131 -4.46 7.30 4.94
CA ASP A 131 -5.37 6.79 5.98
C ASP A 131 -4.82 7.02 7.41
N ILE A 132 -5.49 6.49 8.42
CA ILE A 132 -5.07 6.58 9.84
C ILE A 132 -3.73 5.89 10.13
N HIS A 133 -3.27 4.98 9.26
CA HIS A 133 -1.98 4.31 9.32
C HIS A 133 -0.95 4.94 8.38
N TYR A 134 -1.29 6.08 7.78
CA TYR A 134 -0.50 6.79 6.77
C TYR A 134 -0.27 5.99 5.48
N ASN A 135 -1.02 4.91 5.26
CA ASN A 135 -0.99 4.20 3.98
C ASN A 135 -1.68 5.05 2.90
N THR A 136 -1.07 5.11 1.72
CA THR A 136 -1.64 5.68 0.50
C THR A 136 -2.31 4.58 -0.34
N ALA A 137 -3.02 4.96 -1.41
CA ALA A 137 -3.54 4.00 -2.38
C ALA A 137 -2.43 3.09 -2.93
N LEU A 138 -1.21 3.63 -3.14
CA LEU A 138 -0.06 2.88 -3.65
C LEU A 138 0.38 1.76 -2.68
N HIS A 139 0.38 2.00 -1.37
CA HIS A 139 0.65 0.95 -0.38
C HIS A 139 -0.35 -0.21 -0.50
N TYR A 140 -1.64 0.10 -0.64
CA TYR A 140 -2.68 -0.93 -0.81
C TYR A 140 -2.55 -1.69 -2.13
N ALA A 141 -2.21 -1.02 -3.24
CA ALA A 141 -1.98 -1.67 -4.53
C ALA A 141 -0.81 -2.66 -4.48
N VAL A 142 0.29 -2.26 -3.83
CA VAL A 142 1.48 -3.10 -3.63
C VAL A 142 1.16 -4.32 -2.76
N CYS A 143 0.50 -4.13 -1.61
CA CYS A 143 0.07 -5.23 -0.74
C CYS A 143 -0.95 -6.15 -1.43
N GLY A 144 -1.84 -5.60 -2.25
CA GLY A 144 -2.79 -6.34 -3.09
C GLY A 144 -2.17 -7.03 -4.29
N GLN A 145 -0.86 -6.83 -4.53
CA GLN A 145 -0.06 -7.42 -5.62
C GLN A 145 -0.56 -7.08 -7.04
N SER A 146 -1.34 -6.00 -7.20
CA SER A 146 -1.82 -5.55 -8.50
C SER A 146 -0.81 -4.60 -9.15
N VAL A 147 -0.04 -5.12 -10.12
CA VAL A 147 0.90 -4.31 -10.92
C VAL A 147 0.13 -3.27 -11.74
N SER A 148 -1.05 -3.63 -12.26
CA SER A 148 -1.90 -2.71 -13.03
C SER A 148 -2.32 -1.48 -12.21
N LEU A 149 -2.81 -1.68 -10.97
CA LEU A 149 -3.15 -0.56 -10.07
C LEU A 149 -1.93 0.27 -9.68
N VAL A 150 -0.78 -0.38 -9.43
CA VAL A 150 0.46 0.35 -9.13
C VAL A 150 0.85 1.23 -10.31
N GLU A 151 0.83 0.70 -11.54
CA GLU A 151 1.17 1.47 -12.74
C GLU A 151 0.22 2.64 -12.93
N GLN A 152 -1.10 2.40 -12.86
CA GLN A 152 -2.09 3.47 -12.94
C GLN A 152 -1.85 4.58 -11.90
N LEU A 153 -1.62 4.21 -10.63
CA LEU A 153 -1.37 5.21 -9.58
C LEU A 153 -0.12 6.04 -9.87
N LEU A 154 0.95 5.43 -10.38
CA LEU A 154 2.17 6.13 -10.76
C LEU A 154 1.97 7.07 -11.95
N ASP A 155 1.16 6.68 -12.94
CA ASP A 155 0.79 7.53 -14.07
C ASP A 155 0.02 8.79 -13.64
N TYR A 156 -0.61 8.75 -12.45
CA TYR A 156 -1.30 9.88 -11.81
C TYR A 156 -0.51 10.45 -10.63
N GLU A 157 0.83 10.41 -10.70
CA GLU A 157 1.75 11.08 -9.76
C GLU A 157 1.64 10.59 -8.30
N ALA A 158 1.34 9.29 -8.09
CA ALA A 158 1.49 8.70 -6.78
C ALA A 158 2.97 8.72 -6.36
N ASP A 159 3.24 9.24 -5.17
CA ASP A 159 4.59 9.35 -4.64
C ASP A 159 5.12 7.98 -4.16
N LEU A 160 6.20 7.52 -4.80
CA LEU A 160 6.89 6.26 -4.51
C LEU A 160 7.57 6.25 -3.14
N GLU A 161 7.87 7.42 -2.58
CA GLU A 161 8.65 7.54 -1.34
C GLU A 161 7.80 7.89 -0.12
N MET A 162 6.48 7.93 -0.28
CA MET A 162 5.58 8.12 0.86
C MET A 162 5.77 7.02 1.89
N LYS A 163 6.01 7.42 3.14
CA LYS A 163 6.15 6.49 4.27
C LYS A 163 4.85 6.36 5.04
N ASN A 164 4.47 5.13 5.35
CA ASN A 164 3.38 4.86 6.28
C ASN A 164 3.82 5.07 7.75
N LYS A 165 2.96 4.73 8.71
CA LYS A 165 3.21 4.96 10.14
C LYS A 165 4.41 4.17 10.69
N ASP A 166 4.73 3.03 10.08
CA ASP A 166 5.90 2.19 10.43
C ASP A 166 7.17 2.65 9.69
N GLY A 167 7.06 3.66 8.82
CA GLY A 167 8.15 4.17 7.99
C GLY A 167 8.34 3.40 6.69
N TYR A 168 7.42 2.49 6.35
CA TYR A 168 7.54 1.73 5.11
C TYR A 168 7.14 2.55 3.91
N THR A 169 8.03 2.63 2.91
CA THR A 169 7.70 3.03 1.55
C THR A 169 6.98 1.88 0.82
N PRO A 170 6.33 2.10 -0.32
CA PRO A 170 5.79 1.04 -1.16
C PRO A 170 6.82 -0.06 -1.47
N LEU A 171 8.09 0.31 -1.71
CA LEU A 171 9.17 -0.66 -1.92
C LEU A 171 9.40 -1.55 -0.71
N LEU A 172 9.52 -0.96 0.49
CA LEU A 172 9.71 -1.72 1.73
C LEU A 172 8.51 -2.63 2.03
N ALA A 173 7.29 -2.17 1.74
CA ALA A 173 6.08 -2.98 1.86
C ALA A 173 6.12 -4.20 0.90
N ALA A 174 6.60 -4.03 -0.33
CA ALA A 174 6.79 -5.13 -1.27
C ALA A 174 7.85 -6.15 -0.82
N VAL A 175 8.94 -5.66 -0.19
CA VAL A 175 9.99 -6.53 0.39
C VAL A 175 9.43 -7.36 1.54
N ILE A 176 8.72 -6.74 2.49
CA ILE A 176 8.11 -7.41 3.64
C ILE A 176 7.07 -8.44 3.19
N SER A 177 6.29 -8.12 2.14
CA SER A 177 5.31 -9.04 1.54
C SER A 177 5.96 -10.16 0.72
N ASN A 178 7.29 -10.23 0.67
CA ASN A 178 8.06 -11.20 -0.11
C ASN A 178 7.60 -11.29 -1.58
N ASN A 179 7.41 -10.15 -2.23
CA ASN A 179 6.97 -10.08 -3.62
C ASN A 179 8.09 -9.59 -4.56
N PRO A 180 8.97 -10.46 -5.05
CA PRO A 180 10.11 -10.06 -5.89
C PRO A 180 9.70 -9.45 -7.23
N LYS A 181 8.53 -9.80 -7.78
CA LYS A 181 8.02 -9.18 -9.01
C LYS A 181 7.67 -7.72 -8.77
N MET A 182 6.98 -7.42 -7.67
CA MET A 182 6.60 -6.07 -7.30
C MET A 182 7.83 -5.23 -6.92
N VAL A 183 8.78 -5.81 -6.17
CA VAL A 183 10.06 -5.14 -5.83
C VAL A 183 10.80 -4.74 -7.10
N LYS A 184 10.96 -5.67 -8.06
CA LYS A 184 11.61 -5.37 -9.33
C LYS A 184 10.89 -4.25 -10.08
N PHE A 185 9.56 -4.32 -10.17
CA PHE A 185 8.75 -3.32 -10.86
C PHE A 185 8.89 -1.92 -10.24
N LEU A 186 8.83 -1.80 -8.90
CA LEU A 186 8.98 -0.52 -8.21
C LEU A 186 10.38 0.08 -8.41
N LEU A 187 11.44 -0.74 -8.40
CA LEU A 187 12.80 -0.31 -8.68
C LEU A 187 12.96 0.17 -10.13
N GLU A 188 12.33 -0.51 -11.10
CA GLU A 188 12.28 -0.06 -12.50
C GLU A 188 11.54 1.27 -12.68
N LYS A 189 10.56 1.57 -11.80
CA LYS A 189 9.85 2.86 -11.77
C LYS A 189 10.59 3.94 -10.96
N GLY A 190 11.77 3.65 -10.42
CA GLY A 190 12.65 4.63 -9.76
C GLY A 190 12.51 4.72 -8.25
N ALA A 191 11.92 3.73 -7.58
CA ALA A 191 11.89 3.69 -6.12
C ALA A 191 13.31 3.66 -5.53
N ASP A 192 13.54 4.40 -4.44
CA ASP A 192 14.84 4.43 -3.76
C ASP A 192 15.14 3.08 -3.11
N VAL A 193 16.12 2.36 -3.66
CA VAL A 193 16.57 1.05 -3.15
C VAL A 193 17.14 1.14 -1.74
N ASN A 194 17.63 2.33 -1.33
CA ASN A 194 18.21 2.59 0.00
C ASN A 194 17.22 3.23 0.99
N ALA A 195 15.95 3.38 0.60
CA ALA A 195 14.91 3.82 1.52
C ALA A 195 14.92 2.96 2.79
N SER A 196 14.67 3.59 3.94
CA SER A 196 14.67 2.92 5.24
C SER A 196 13.40 3.21 6.03
N ASP A 197 13.04 2.28 6.91
CA ASP A 197 11.92 2.41 7.83
C ASP A 197 12.26 3.28 9.06
N ASN A 198 11.35 3.36 10.05
CA ASN A 198 11.55 4.12 11.29
C ASN A 198 12.67 3.54 12.18
N TYR A 199 13.13 2.33 11.91
CA TYR A 199 14.24 1.68 12.59
C TYR A 199 15.54 1.75 11.76
N GLN A 200 15.58 2.59 10.72
CA GLN A 200 16.69 2.71 9.76
C GLN A 200 17.02 1.40 9.02
N ARG A 201 16.08 0.45 8.97
CA ARG A 201 16.26 -0.80 8.22
C ARG A 201 15.98 -0.55 6.75
N THR A 202 16.97 -0.80 5.92
CA THR A 202 16.84 -0.73 4.45
C THR A 202 16.12 -1.97 3.90
N ALA A 203 15.76 -1.92 2.62
CA ALA A 203 15.20 -3.06 1.89
C ALA A 203 16.07 -4.31 2.03
N LEU A 204 17.42 -4.16 1.97
CA LEU A 204 18.35 -5.28 2.14
C LEU A 204 18.30 -5.86 3.54
N ILE A 205 18.34 -5.02 4.59
CA ILE A 205 18.25 -5.48 5.98
C ILE A 205 16.95 -6.24 6.20
N LEU A 206 15.81 -5.70 5.75
CA LEU A 206 14.50 -6.36 5.88
C LEU A 206 14.45 -7.70 5.12
N ALA A 207 15.02 -7.75 3.90
CA ALA A 207 15.10 -8.98 3.14
C ALA A 207 15.96 -10.04 3.84
N VAL A 208 17.09 -9.66 4.44
CA VAL A 208 17.96 -10.60 5.18
C VAL A 208 17.26 -11.12 6.44
N ILE A 209 16.56 -10.26 7.17
CA ILE A 209 15.80 -10.69 8.37
C ILE A 209 14.66 -11.66 7.99
N GLY A 210 13.99 -11.43 6.85
CA GLY A 210 12.87 -12.26 6.37
C GLY A 210 13.30 -13.55 5.66
N GLU A 211 14.61 -13.76 5.41
CA GLU A 211 15.20 -14.93 4.75
C GLU A 211 14.89 -15.17 3.25
N PRO A 212 14.28 -14.27 2.47
CA PRO A 212 14.02 -14.53 1.06
C PRO A 212 15.27 -14.34 0.17
N THR A 213 16.06 -15.38 -0.01
CA THR A 213 17.30 -15.37 -0.83
C THR A 213 17.12 -14.73 -2.20
N ARG A 214 15.94 -14.90 -2.81
CA ARG A 214 15.64 -14.33 -4.13
C ARG A 214 15.58 -12.79 -4.09
N LEU A 215 15.00 -12.20 -3.03
CA LEU A 215 14.96 -10.75 -2.85
C LEU A 215 16.34 -10.17 -2.56
N ILE A 216 17.13 -10.86 -1.72
CA ILE A 216 18.50 -10.45 -1.40
C ILE A 216 19.30 -10.32 -2.70
N ASN A 217 19.28 -11.36 -3.56
CA ASN A 217 19.98 -11.35 -4.83
C ASN A 217 19.51 -10.21 -5.75
N LEU A 218 18.20 -9.98 -5.82
CA LEU A 218 17.64 -8.90 -6.64
C LEU A 218 18.10 -7.52 -6.15
N LEU A 219 18.05 -7.26 -4.85
CA LEU A 219 18.49 -5.99 -4.26
C LEU A 219 19.99 -5.75 -4.46
N LEU A 220 20.83 -6.79 -4.30
CA LEU A 220 22.27 -6.69 -4.53
C LEU A 220 22.58 -6.34 -6.00
N GLN A 221 21.82 -6.87 -6.97
CA GLN A 221 21.97 -6.53 -8.39
C GLN A 221 21.62 -5.06 -8.69
N GLN A 222 20.77 -4.43 -7.88
CA GLN A 222 20.37 -3.03 -8.05
C GLN A 222 21.33 -2.02 -7.40
N GLY A 223 22.47 -2.48 -6.86
CA GLY A 223 23.48 -1.59 -6.31
C GLY A 223 23.12 -0.98 -4.96
N VAL A 224 22.36 -1.72 -4.14
CA VAL A 224 22.01 -1.31 -2.78
C VAL A 224 23.25 -1.01 -1.94
N GLU A 225 23.20 -0.02 -1.08
CA GLU A 225 24.29 0.34 -0.18
C GLU A 225 24.42 -0.66 0.95
N LEU A 226 25.59 -1.32 1.03
CA LEU A 226 25.83 -2.40 2.01
C LEU A 226 26.22 -1.89 3.40
N SER A 227 26.71 -0.65 3.49
CA SER A 227 27.20 -0.04 4.73
C SER A 227 26.10 0.55 5.61
N CYS A 228 24.87 0.60 5.12
CA CYS A 228 23.74 1.11 5.91
C CYS A 228 23.52 0.25 7.16
N GLN A 229 23.41 0.95 8.30
CA GLN A 229 23.14 0.36 9.59
C GLN A 229 21.75 0.71 10.08
N ASP A 230 21.12 -0.21 10.80
CA ASP A 230 19.89 0.08 11.52
C ASP A 230 20.17 0.86 12.84
N ILE A 231 19.11 1.17 13.60
CA ILE A 231 19.24 1.87 14.90
C ILE A 231 20.04 1.10 15.94
N CYS A 232 20.26 -0.22 15.77
CA CYS A 232 21.09 -1.06 16.61
C CYS A 232 22.55 -1.07 16.15
N GLY A 233 22.87 -0.42 15.04
CA GLY A 233 24.20 -0.38 14.44
C GLY A 233 24.55 -1.60 13.61
N PHE A 234 23.58 -2.46 13.25
CA PHE A 234 23.81 -3.65 12.45
C PHE A 234 23.57 -3.41 10.95
N THR A 235 24.50 -3.90 10.15
CA THR A 235 24.39 -3.94 8.68
C THR A 235 23.63 -5.18 8.20
N GLY A 236 23.24 -5.18 6.93
CA GLY A 236 22.65 -6.37 6.30
C GLY A 236 23.61 -7.58 6.30
N GLU A 237 24.93 -7.34 6.20
CA GLU A 237 25.94 -8.39 6.25
C GLU A 237 26.02 -9.05 7.63
N GLU A 238 25.96 -8.26 8.71
CA GLU A 238 25.96 -8.78 10.07
C GLU A 238 24.69 -9.59 10.37
N TYR A 239 23.52 -9.14 9.90
CA TYR A 239 22.30 -9.94 9.98
C TYR A 239 22.39 -11.24 9.20
N ALA A 240 23.00 -11.23 7.99
CA ALA A 240 23.22 -12.44 7.21
C ALA A 240 24.13 -13.43 7.94
N TYR A 241 25.20 -12.93 8.55
CA TYR A 241 26.11 -13.77 9.36
C TYR A 241 25.39 -14.41 10.56
N PHE A 242 24.58 -13.64 11.29
CA PHE A 242 23.81 -14.14 12.44
C PHE A 242 22.75 -15.18 12.05
N ASN A 243 22.19 -15.07 10.84
CA ASN A 243 21.19 -16.01 10.32
C ASN A 243 21.83 -17.23 9.63
N GLY A 244 23.16 -17.32 9.58
CA GLY A 244 23.87 -18.44 8.95
C GLY A 244 23.80 -18.46 7.42
N PHE A 245 23.52 -17.32 6.78
CA PHE A 245 23.50 -17.22 5.32
C PHE A 245 24.90 -17.25 4.72
N THR A 246 25.24 -18.32 4.01
CA THR A 246 26.53 -18.50 3.35
C THR A 246 26.63 -17.77 2.00
N VAL A 247 25.51 -17.35 1.44
CA VAL A 247 25.45 -16.73 0.08
C VAL A 247 25.93 -15.28 0.10
N TYR A 248 25.79 -14.58 1.21
CA TYR A 248 26.09 -13.15 1.32
C TYR A 248 27.61 -12.83 1.21
N PRO A 249 28.55 -13.60 1.81
CA PRO A 249 29.98 -13.33 1.68
C PRO A 249 30.52 -13.39 0.26
N GLN A 250 29.89 -14.17 -0.61
CA GLN A 250 30.30 -14.28 -2.01
C GLN A 250 29.98 -13.00 -2.82
N PHE A 251 28.90 -12.28 -2.48
CA PHE A 251 28.54 -11.01 -3.11
C PHE A 251 29.39 -9.84 -2.59
N THR A 252 29.70 -9.78 -1.31
CA THR A 252 30.59 -8.76 -0.73
C THR A 252 32.01 -8.88 -1.27
N ALA A 253 32.53 -10.09 -1.44
CA ALA A 253 33.85 -10.34 -2.01
C ALA A 253 33.97 -9.89 -3.47
N SER A 254 32.90 -9.95 -4.27
CA SER A 254 32.88 -9.52 -5.68
C SER A 254 32.75 -8.00 -5.83
N HIS A 255 32.08 -7.31 -4.89
CA HIS A 255 31.88 -5.86 -4.94
C HIS A 255 33.00 -5.08 -4.23
N GLY A 256 33.63 -5.64 -3.19
CA GLY A 256 34.76 -5.04 -2.49
C GLY A 256 36.02 -4.87 -3.35
N LYS A 257 36.20 -5.67 -4.38
CA LYS A 257 37.35 -5.58 -5.30
C LYS A 257 37.28 -4.41 -6.30
N LYS A 258 36.11 -3.76 -6.50
CA LYS A 258 35.98 -2.62 -7.40
C LYS A 258 36.34 -1.26 -6.78
N LYS A 259 36.51 -1.17 -5.44
CA LYS A 259 36.87 0.10 -4.75
C LYS A 259 38.38 0.30 -4.53
N HIS A 260 39.27 -0.60 -4.98
CA HIS A 260 40.73 -0.47 -4.85
C HIS A 260 41.50 -0.32 -6.15
N VAL A 261 40.89 0.18 -7.21
CA VAL A 261 41.63 0.66 -8.37
C VAL A 261 41.23 2.11 -8.60
N LYS A 262 42.03 2.99 -7.94
CA LYS A 262 42.14 4.46 -8.07
C LYS A 262 41.02 5.23 -8.71
#